data_612aabb40c92e86645c933ff7258f61a
#
_entry.id   612aabb40c92e86645c933ff7258f61a
#
_cell.length_a   1.000
_cell.length_b   1.000
_cell.length_c   1.000
_cell.angle_alpha   90.00
_cell.angle_beta   90.00
_cell.angle_gamma   90.00
#
_symmetry.space_group_name_H-M   'P 1'
#
loop_
_entity.id
_entity.type
_entity.pdbx_description
1 polymer ?
#
loop_
_entity_poly.entity_id
_entity_poly.type
_entity_poly.pdbx_seq_one_letter_code
_entity_poly.pdbx_strand_id
1 'polypeptide(L)'
;MDELPVADVRAKVRGINQEYYEVTATIDEEFGDVTNCNCGCEAFYNYEGMCKHCVAMLLNYVNKRTPMEILRLKRGQGTETPEAGERPVGKMETAAPLKNLLSQYSMRATSKYMLPETIYGKVELEPYFEMDYGYARLEFKIGMETKYVLKNISAFLHSVQVNEKVHYGKKLDFYHHMEAFSEDAKRLIRFMQQQDDDKKRQSKFHAYYAYTGGYERTMELDGVGIDRFLEAVKGTPFHATIGYDMNESYIYNGTKRKPKLTLKGGSAGAFLCMEDLPMIEGDKYYYFYEDGEIFLG
;
A
#
# COMPACT_ATOMS: atom_id res chain seq x y z
N MET A 1 -40.48 33.52 -7.16
CA MET A 1 -39.52 32.46 -7.52
C MET A 1 -38.28 32.77 -6.69
N ASP A 2 -38.20 32.17 -5.54
CA ASP A 2 -37.02 32.33 -4.68
C ASP A 2 -35.87 31.58 -5.35
N GLU A 3 -34.81 32.32 -5.72
CA GLU A 3 -33.58 31.72 -6.24
C GLU A 3 -33.01 30.83 -5.12
N LEU A 4 -32.85 29.55 -5.41
CA LEU A 4 -32.19 28.62 -4.52
C LEU A 4 -30.74 29.09 -4.21
N PRO A 5 -30.23 28.94 -2.98
CA PRO A 5 -28.87 29.38 -2.65
C PRO A 5 -27.85 28.53 -3.38
N VAL A 6 -27.32 29.06 -4.45
CA VAL A 6 -26.34 28.44 -5.33
C VAL A 6 -24.98 29.11 -5.10
N ALA A 7 -23.93 28.38 -4.80
CA ALA A 7 -22.57 28.89 -4.68
C ALA A 7 -21.73 28.57 -5.91
N ASP A 8 -21.21 29.61 -6.56
CA ASP A 8 -20.21 29.45 -7.61
C ASP A 8 -18.81 29.50 -7.02
N VAL A 9 -18.10 28.38 -7.14
CA VAL A 9 -16.74 28.22 -6.61
C VAL A 9 -15.75 28.23 -7.77
N ARG A 10 -14.68 29.04 -7.63
CA ARG A 10 -13.58 29.10 -8.60
C ARG A 10 -12.26 28.96 -7.90
N ALA A 11 -11.35 28.17 -8.47
CA ALA A 11 -10.00 27.99 -7.94
C ALA A 11 -8.98 27.75 -9.06
N LYS A 12 -7.72 28.11 -8.79
CA LYS A 12 -6.56 27.67 -9.58
C LYS A 12 -5.93 26.48 -8.87
N VAL A 13 -5.94 25.32 -9.49
CA VAL A 13 -5.42 24.07 -8.94
C VAL A 13 -4.15 23.70 -9.69
N ARG A 14 -3.07 23.46 -8.92
CA ARG A 14 -1.77 23.09 -9.49
C ARG A 14 -1.77 21.63 -9.96
N GLY A 15 -1.42 21.42 -11.21
CA GLY A 15 -1.19 20.10 -11.79
C GLY A 15 0.21 19.53 -11.50
N ILE A 16 0.46 18.31 -11.93
CA ILE A 16 1.74 17.59 -11.70
C ILE A 16 2.92 18.29 -12.39
N ASN A 17 2.69 18.88 -13.58
CA ASN A 17 3.72 19.55 -14.39
C ASN A 17 3.90 21.04 -14.05
N GLN A 18 3.53 21.47 -12.82
CA GLN A 18 3.55 22.86 -12.37
C GLN A 18 2.57 23.81 -13.11
N GLU A 19 1.79 23.31 -14.04
CA GLU A 19 0.72 24.07 -14.70
C GLU A 19 -0.43 24.29 -13.73
N TYR A 20 -1.12 25.43 -13.89
CA TYR A 20 -2.32 25.75 -13.12
C TYR A 20 -3.56 25.62 -14.00
N TYR A 21 -4.52 24.85 -13.53
CA TYR A 21 -5.81 24.70 -14.18
C TYR A 21 -6.86 25.55 -13.47
N GLU A 22 -7.63 26.31 -14.26
CA GLU A 22 -8.81 26.98 -13.73
C GLU A 22 -9.93 25.95 -13.57
N VAL A 23 -10.48 25.90 -12.38
CA VAL A 23 -11.56 24.97 -12.02
C VAL A 23 -12.73 25.77 -11.51
N THR A 24 -13.91 25.48 -12.01
CA THR A 24 -15.17 26.11 -11.57
C THR A 24 -16.16 25.02 -11.18
N ALA A 25 -16.98 25.28 -10.18
CA ALA A 25 -18.10 24.43 -9.83
C ALA A 25 -19.26 25.27 -9.29
N THR A 26 -20.47 24.81 -9.59
CA THR A 26 -21.72 25.34 -9.07
C THR A 26 -22.27 24.33 -8.07
N ILE A 27 -22.48 24.78 -6.83
CA ILE A 27 -22.90 23.93 -5.72
C ILE A 27 -24.28 24.43 -5.25
N ASP A 28 -25.24 23.52 -5.21
CA ASP A 28 -26.49 23.75 -4.52
C ASP A 28 -26.22 23.64 -3.00
N GLU A 29 -26.30 24.76 -2.30
CA GLU A 29 -25.99 24.83 -0.87
C GLU A 29 -27.08 24.22 0.01
N GLU A 30 -28.30 24.05 -0.50
CA GLU A 30 -29.39 23.44 0.23
C GLU A 30 -29.25 21.92 0.30
N PHE A 31 -28.88 21.29 -0.83
CA PHE A 31 -28.76 19.85 -0.93
C PHE A 31 -27.32 19.36 -0.83
N GLY A 32 -26.33 20.28 -1.00
CA GLY A 32 -24.90 19.94 -1.04
C GLY A 32 -24.47 19.24 -2.32
N ASP A 33 -25.29 19.37 -3.38
CA ASP A 33 -25.04 18.75 -4.67
C ASP A 33 -24.22 19.66 -5.59
N VAL A 34 -23.30 19.08 -6.35
CA VAL A 34 -22.54 19.78 -7.39
C VAL A 34 -23.30 19.68 -8.70
N THR A 35 -23.97 20.77 -9.09
CA THR A 35 -24.81 20.82 -10.28
C THR A 35 -23.99 21.00 -11.55
N ASN A 36 -22.83 21.64 -11.47
CA ASN A 36 -21.91 21.82 -12.60
C ASN A 36 -20.46 21.82 -12.08
N CYS A 37 -19.55 21.28 -12.90
CA CYS A 37 -18.12 21.35 -12.63
C CYS A 37 -17.35 21.42 -13.96
N ASN A 38 -16.34 22.27 -14.05
CA ASN A 38 -15.51 22.41 -15.25
C ASN A 38 -14.03 22.55 -14.87
N CYS A 39 -13.15 21.97 -15.70
CA CYS A 39 -11.70 22.04 -15.54
C CYS A 39 -11.02 22.02 -16.92
N GLY A 40 -10.03 22.85 -17.13
CA GLY A 40 -9.26 22.92 -18.38
C GLY A 40 -8.22 21.81 -18.58
N CYS A 41 -8.21 20.72 -17.79
CA CYS A 41 -7.22 19.64 -17.95
C CYS A 41 -7.71 18.56 -18.94
N GLU A 42 -6.77 17.90 -19.64
CA GLU A 42 -7.08 16.81 -20.58
C GLU A 42 -7.94 15.69 -19.98
N ALA A 43 -7.69 15.34 -18.72
CA ALA A 43 -8.44 14.27 -18.05
C ALA A 43 -9.93 14.62 -17.88
N PHE A 44 -10.29 15.89 -17.82
CA PHE A 44 -11.67 16.32 -17.72
C PHE A 44 -12.44 16.12 -19.04
N TYR A 45 -11.76 16.28 -20.17
CA TYR A 45 -12.35 16.10 -21.51
C TYR A 45 -12.35 14.64 -21.97
N ASN A 46 -11.41 13.83 -21.49
CA ASN A 46 -11.22 12.47 -21.98
C ASN A 46 -11.95 11.40 -21.15
N TYR A 47 -12.43 11.73 -19.96
CA TYR A 47 -13.10 10.78 -19.06
C TYR A 47 -14.43 11.35 -18.57
N GLU A 48 -15.44 10.49 -18.47
CA GLU A 48 -16.71 10.86 -17.83
C GLU A 48 -16.51 11.05 -16.32
N GLY A 49 -16.95 12.20 -15.79
CA GLY A 49 -16.93 12.51 -14.37
C GLY A 49 -15.95 13.62 -13.97
N MET A 50 -15.81 13.84 -12.67
CA MET A 50 -14.95 14.88 -12.12
C MET A 50 -13.48 14.46 -12.13
N CYS A 51 -12.62 15.31 -12.71
CA CYS A 51 -11.18 15.10 -12.64
C CYS A 51 -10.63 15.40 -11.22
N LYS A 52 -9.40 14.96 -10.94
CA LYS A 52 -8.72 15.19 -9.64
C LYS A 52 -8.65 16.67 -9.22
N HIS A 53 -8.61 17.61 -10.17
CA HIS A 53 -8.55 19.04 -9.88
C HIS A 53 -9.89 19.56 -9.39
N CYS A 54 -11.01 19.10 -9.96
CA CYS A 54 -12.36 19.40 -9.47
C CYS A 54 -12.53 18.88 -8.04
N VAL A 55 -12.14 17.62 -7.79
CA VAL A 55 -12.21 17.02 -6.45
C VAL A 55 -11.35 17.79 -5.43
N ALA A 56 -10.12 18.18 -5.80
CA ALA A 56 -9.24 18.96 -4.93
C ALA A 56 -9.83 20.33 -4.54
N MET A 57 -10.47 21.01 -5.51
CA MET A 57 -11.16 22.29 -5.26
C MET A 57 -12.34 22.10 -4.30
N LEU A 58 -13.19 21.11 -4.54
CA LEU A 58 -14.36 20.83 -3.71
C LEU A 58 -13.97 20.43 -2.29
N LEU A 59 -12.93 19.59 -2.11
CA LEU A 59 -12.42 19.24 -0.79
C LEU A 59 -11.88 20.47 -0.05
N ASN A 60 -11.17 21.39 -0.74
CA ASN A 60 -10.69 22.62 -0.14
C ASN A 60 -11.86 23.55 0.26
N TYR A 61 -12.91 23.61 -0.57
CA TYR A 61 -14.11 24.37 -0.27
C TYR A 61 -14.79 23.86 1.00
N VAL A 62 -14.97 22.55 1.13
CA VAL A 62 -15.56 21.92 2.33
C VAL A 62 -14.67 22.11 3.56
N ASN A 63 -13.36 21.95 3.44
CA ASN A 63 -12.41 22.05 4.56
C ASN A 63 -12.21 23.48 5.08
N LYS A 64 -12.46 24.50 4.27
CA LYS A 64 -12.38 25.91 4.69
C LYS A 64 -13.60 26.39 5.46
N ARG A 65 -14.68 25.63 5.41
CA ARG A 65 -15.90 25.96 6.18
C ARG A 65 -15.81 25.35 7.59
N THR A 66 -16.06 26.18 8.58
CA THR A 66 -16.13 25.68 9.94
C THR A 66 -17.33 24.75 10.12
N PRO A 67 -17.27 23.76 11.04
CA PRO A 67 -18.43 22.90 11.34
C PRO A 67 -19.72 23.67 11.63
N MET A 68 -19.60 24.88 12.17
CA MET A 68 -20.74 25.77 12.46
C MET A 68 -21.34 26.41 11.20
N GLU A 69 -20.54 26.70 10.20
CA GLU A 69 -21.04 27.21 8.90
C GLU A 69 -21.73 26.10 8.10
N ILE A 70 -21.19 24.87 8.16
CA ILE A 70 -21.82 23.68 7.56
C ILE A 70 -23.17 23.38 8.27
N LEU A 71 -23.26 23.58 9.59
CA LEU A 71 -24.49 23.43 10.34
C LEU A 71 -25.49 24.56 10.07
N ARG A 72 -25.04 25.80 9.77
CA ARG A 72 -25.91 26.91 9.41
C ARG A 72 -26.51 26.74 8.01
N LEU A 73 -25.76 26.17 7.07
CA LEU A 73 -26.28 25.81 5.72
C LEU A 73 -27.33 24.71 5.79
N LYS A 74 -27.25 23.80 6.78
CA LYS A 74 -28.27 22.77 7.06
C LYS A 74 -29.50 23.31 7.82
N ARG A 75 -29.40 24.53 8.38
CA ARG A 75 -30.52 25.26 9.01
C ARG A 75 -30.83 26.47 8.15
N GLY A 76 -31.54 26.25 7.05
CA GLY A 76 -32.16 27.34 6.30
C GLY A 76 -32.83 28.31 7.27
N GLN A 77 -32.54 29.59 7.16
CA GLN A 77 -33.00 30.73 7.94
C GLN A 77 -34.42 30.57 8.51
N GLY A 78 -34.52 30.67 9.81
CA GLY A 78 -35.79 30.72 10.51
C GLY A 78 -35.54 31.04 11.98
N THR A 79 -35.50 32.35 12.34
CA THR A 79 -35.85 32.82 13.69
C THR A 79 -37.30 32.49 13.91
N GLU A 80 -37.56 31.50 14.75
CA GLU A 80 -38.67 31.38 15.66
C GLU A 80 -38.73 29.95 16.18
N THR A 81 -38.72 29.81 17.51
CA THR A 81 -39.01 28.56 18.19
C THR A 81 -40.45 28.18 17.96
N PRO A 82 -40.71 26.96 17.53
CA PRO A 82 -41.96 26.26 17.82
C PRO A 82 -41.64 24.92 18.52
N GLU A 83 -42.58 24.66 19.45
CA GLU A 83 -42.73 23.45 20.25
C GLU A 83 -42.63 22.14 19.51
N ALA A 84 -42.24 21.12 20.26
CA ALA A 84 -42.15 19.71 19.84
C ALA A 84 -43.34 19.22 19.01
N GLY A 85 -43.07 18.94 17.74
CA GLY A 85 -43.94 18.21 16.86
C GLY A 85 -43.09 17.33 15.95
N GLU A 86 -43.17 16.03 16.12
CA GLU A 86 -42.51 15.03 15.28
C GLU A 86 -42.85 15.25 13.80
N ARG A 87 -41.86 15.60 12.98
CA ARG A 87 -42.01 15.54 11.51
C ARG A 87 -41.42 14.24 10.98
N PRO A 88 -42.06 13.54 10.06
CA PRO A 88 -41.54 12.33 9.48
C PRO A 88 -40.25 12.66 8.67
N VAL A 89 -39.15 12.03 9.06
CA VAL A 89 -37.87 12.10 8.35
C VAL A 89 -38.06 11.36 7.02
N GLY A 90 -38.27 12.11 5.94
CA GLY A 90 -38.18 11.57 4.60
C GLY A 90 -36.78 11.03 4.38
N LYS A 91 -36.65 9.77 3.99
CA LYS A 91 -35.38 9.14 3.60
C LYS A 91 -34.85 9.87 2.39
N MET A 92 -33.85 10.76 2.57
CA MET A 92 -33.06 11.27 1.47
C MET A 92 -32.21 10.14 0.90
N GLU A 93 -32.51 9.72 -0.31
CA GLU A 93 -31.67 8.78 -1.04
C GLU A 93 -30.45 9.54 -1.61
N THR A 94 -29.30 9.36 -0.96
CA THR A 94 -28.02 9.87 -1.46
C THR A 94 -27.66 9.16 -2.77
N ALA A 95 -27.22 9.90 -3.78
CA ALA A 95 -26.80 9.33 -5.06
C ALA A 95 -25.76 8.21 -4.90
N ALA A 96 -25.87 7.13 -5.65
CA ALA A 96 -25.03 5.92 -5.51
C ALA A 96 -23.50 6.18 -5.52
N PRO A 97 -22.95 7.11 -6.36
CA PRO A 97 -21.53 7.43 -6.31
C PRO A 97 -21.09 8.09 -5.01
N LEU A 98 -21.92 8.96 -4.42
CA LEU A 98 -21.61 9.62 -3.16
C LEU A 98 -21.74 8.65 -1.96
N LYS A 99 -22.69 7.71 -2.01
CA LYS A 99 -22.79 6.62 -1.04
C LYS A 99 -21.54 5.75 -1.05
N ASN A 100 -21.01 5.42 -2.23
CA ASN A 100 -19.77 4.65 -2.36
C ASN A 100 -18.54 5.43 -1.84
N LEU A 101 -18.45 6.72 -2.11
CA LEU A 101 -17.36 7.57 -1.62
C LEU A 101 -17.44 7.76 -0.09
N LEU A 102 -18.61 8.03 0.44
CA LEU A 102 -18.86 8.13 1.89
C LEU A 102 -18.67 6.80 2.60
N SER A 103 -19.08 5.68 1.98
CA SER A 103 -18.84 4.35 2.55
C SER A 103 -17.34 4.00 2.57
N GLN A 104 -16.58 4.34 1.53
CA GLN A 104 -15.13 4.16 1.52
C GLN A 104 -14.44 5.05 2.56
N TYR A 105 -14.86 6.30 2.73
CA TYR A 105 -14.33 7.21 3.76
C TYR A 105 -14.72 6.79 5.17
N SER A 106 -15.96 6.40 5.39
CA SER A 106 -16.43 5.90 6.69
C SER A 106 -15.81 4.55 7.03
N MET A 107 -15.60 3.66 6.05
CA MET A 107 -14.87 2.41 6.24
C MET A 107 -13.40 2.66 6.61
N ARG A 108 -12.71 3.61 5.99
CA ARG A 108 -11.34 3.98 6.37
C ARG A 108 -11.26 4.54 7.79
N ALA A 109 -12.21 5.37 8.18
CA ALA A 109 -12.24 5.98 9.52
C ALA A 109 -12.69 4.98 10.61
N THR A 110 -13.58 4.04 10.28
CA THR A 110 -14.12 3.06 11.23
C THR A 110 -13.38 1.73 11.24
N SER A 111 -12.61 1.41 10.20
CA SER A 111 -11.87 0.15 10.13
C SER A 111 -10.90 -0.05 11.31
N LYS A 112 -10.31 1.05 11.81
CA LYS A 112 -9.47 1.02 13.01
C LYS A 112 -10.24 0.55 14.26
N TYR A 113 -11.51 0.94 14.38
CA TYR A 113 -12.37 0.56 15.51
C TYR A 113 -13.09 -0.78 15.30
N MET A 114 -12.99 -1.35 14.10
CA MET A 114 -13.60 -2.64 13.77
C MET A 114 -12.62 -3.82 13.86
N LEU A 115 -11.34 -3.58 14.17
CA LEU A 115 -10.40 -4.66 14.43
C LEU A 115 -10.72 -5.26 15.79
N PRO A 116 -11.15 -6.54 15.86
CA PRO A 116 -11.29 -7.21 17.14
C PRO A 116 -9.91 -7.26 17.84
N GLU A 117 -9.87 -7.12 19.15
CA GLU A 117 -8.63 -7.26 19.95
C GLU A 117 -7.93 -8.60 19.69
N THR A 118 -8.67 -9.62 19.27
CA THR A 118 -8.17 -10.95 18.89
C THR A 118 -7.28 -10.92 17.66
N ILE A 119 -7.35 -9.90 16.80
CA ILE A 119 -6.61 -9.78 15.53
C ILE A 119 -5.49 -8.74 15.64
N TYR A 120 -5.66 -7.73 16.50
CA TYR A 120 -4.72 -6.62 16.64
C TYR A 120 -3.29 -7.09 16.90
N GLY A 121 -2.36 -6.76 15.99
CA GLY A 121 -0.94 -7.11 16.07
C GLY A 121 -0.61 -8.60 15.94
N LYS A 122 -1.57 -9.45 15.52
CA LYS A 122 -1.41 -10.91 15.52
C LYS A 122 -1.35 -11.55 14.14
N VAL A 123 -1.67 -10.80 13.10
CA VAL A 123 -1.58 -11.32 11.73
C VAL A 123 -0.12 -11.32 11.30
N GLU A 124 0.39 -12.48 10.95
CA GLU A 124 1.75 -12.69 10.52
C GLU A 124 1.84 -12.89 9.02
N LEU A 125 2.99 -12.53 8.46
CA LEU A 125 3.42 -12.90 7.11
C LEU A 125 4.66 -13.78 7.23
N GLU A 126 4.61 -14.95 6.61
CA GLU A 126 5.74 -15.87 6.52
C GLU A 126 6.29 -15.80 5.09
N PRO A 127 7.53 -15.31 4.90
CA PRO A 127 8.19 -15.33 3.60
C PRO A 127 8.78 -16.71 3.33
N TYR A 128 8.68 -17.14 2.08
CA TYR A 128 9.32 -18.31 1.50
C TYR A 128 10.29 -17.83 0.43
N PHE A 129 11.56 -17.81 0.77
CA PHE A 129 12.63 -17.38 -0.13
C PHE A 129 13.16 -18.58 -0.92
N GLU A 130 13.26 -18.46 -2.20
CA GLU A 130 13.86 -19.45 -3.06
C GLU A 130 14.91 -18.81 -3.93
N MET A 131 16.10 -19.41 -3.95
CA MET A 131 17.20 -18.98 -4.80
C MET A 131 17.80 -20.16 -5.53
N ASP A 132 17.73 -20.13 -6.86
CA ASP A 132 18.28 -21.13 -7.73
C ASP A 132 18.97 -20.49 -8.94
N TYR A 133 20.19 -20.92 -9.27
CA TYR A 133 21.01 -20.40 -10.38
C TYR A 133 21.08 -18.87 -10.50
N GLY A 134 21.11 -18.16 -9.36
CA GLY A 134 21.18 -16.69 -9.32
C GLY A 134 19.82 -15.98 -9.45
N TYR A 135 18.72 -16.73 -9.56
CA TYR A 135 17.37 -16.19 -9.56
C TYR A 135 16.79 -16.27 -8.14
N ALA A 136 16.43 -15.15 -7.58
CA ALA A 136 15.81 -15.07 -6.26
C ALA A 136 14.33 -14.71 -6.38
N ARG A 137 13.49 -15.43 -5.63
CA ARG A 137 12.04 -15.20 -5.59
C ARG A 137 11.46 -15.38 -4.19
N LEU A 138 10.35 -14.72 -3.95
CA LEU A 138 9.62 -14.76 -2.69
C LEU A 138 8.16 -15.15 -2.91
N GLU A 139 7.68 -16.04 -2.09
CA GLU A 139 6.25 -16.29 -1.84
C GLU A 139 5.92 -15.96 -0.40
N PHE A 140 4.63 -15.75 -0.11
CA PHE A 140 4.21 -15.40 1.24
C PHE A 140 2.99 -16.21 1.67
N LYS A 141 2.95 -16.55 2.95
CA LYS A 141 1.74 -17.01 3.62
C LYS A 141 1.30 -15.99 4.66
N ILE A 142 0.00 -15.84 4.82
CA ILE A 142 -0.62 -14.90 5.76
C ILE A 142 -1.52 -15.64 6.75
N GLY A 143 -1.51 -15.25 7.99
CA GLY A 143 -2.42 -15.82 8.99
C GLY A 143 -1.96 -15.60 10.42
N MET A 144 -2.71 -16.19 11.33
CA MET A 144 -2.36 -16.32 12.75
C MET A 144 -1.89 -17.75 13.01
N GLU A 145 -2.72 -18.61 13.59
CA GLU A 145 -2.41 -20.03 13.77
C GLU A 145 -2.46 -20.83 12.47
N THR A 146 -3.43 -20.50 11.60
CA THR A 146 -3.58 -21.13 10.28
C THR A 146 -3.10 -20.17 9.22
N LYS A 147 -2.13 -20.62 8.40
CA LYS A 147 -1.54 -19.80 7.33
C LYS A 147 -2.16 -20.11 5.97
N TYR A 148 -2.41 -19.09 5.19
CA TYR A 148 -2.97 -19.14 3.84
C TYR A 148 -1.96 -18.59 2.84
N VAL A 149 -1.84 -19.24 1.69
CA VAL A 149 -0.95 -18.75 0.61
C VAL A 149 -1.49 -17.44 0.06
N LEU A 150 -0.63 -16.45 -0.05
CA LEU A 150 -0.93 -15.18 -0.67
C LEU A 150 -0.88 -15.35 -2.20
N LYS A 151 -2.07 -15.42 -2.82
CA LYS A 151 -2.20 -15.73 -4.25
C LYS A 151 -1.88 -14.55 -5.18
N ASN A 152 -2.01 -13.34 -4.67
CA ASN A 152 -1.73 -12.12 -5.43
C ASN A 152 -1.21 -11.04 -4.49
N ILE A 153 0.08 -10.75 -4.61
CA ILE A 153 0.80 -9.78 -3.75
C ILE A 153 0.32 -8.36 -4.03
N SER A 154 0.12 -8.01 -5.32
CA SER A 154 -0.33 -6.66 -5.67
C SER A 154 -1.75 -6.37 -5.19
N ALA A 155 -2.65 -7.37 -5.27
CA ALA A 155 -4.00 -7.25 -4.70
C ALA A 155 -3.95 -7.11 -3.17
N PHE A 156 -3.08 -7.88 -2.49
CA PHE A 156 -2.87 -7.76 -1.06
C PHE A 156 -2.38 -6.35 -0.66
N LEU A 157 -1.37 -5.82 -1.36
CA LEU A 157 -0.84 -4.48 -1.11
C LEU A 157 -1.91 -3.40 -1.32
N HIS A 158 -2.75 -3.57 -2.36
CA HIS A 158 -3.89 -2.70 -2.58
C HIS A 158 -4.88 -2.76 -1.41
N SER A 159 -5.24 -3.97 -0.96
CA SER A 159 -6.16 -4.17 0.18
C SER A 159 -5.62 -3.53 1.47
N VAL A 160 -4.29 -3.59 1.72
CA VAL A 160 -3.64 -2.88 2.84
C VAL A 160 -3.73 -1.36 2.66
N GLN A 161 -3.52 -0.86 1.44
CA GLN A 161 -3.56 0.58 1.15
C GLN A 161 -4.96 1.18 1.37
N VAL A 162 -6.02 0.43 1.04
CA VAL A 162 -7.41 0.90 1.16
C VAL A 162 -8.12 0.39 2.42
N ASN A 163 -7.43 -0.35 3.29
CA ASN A 163 -7.99 -1.01 4.48
C ASN A 163 -9.20 -1.89 4.15
N GLU A 164 -9.09 -2.67 3.07
CA GLU A 164 -10.17 -3.52 2.60
C GLU A 164 -10.36 -4.74 3.49
N LYS A 165 -11.60 -5.21 3.62
CA LYS A 165 -11.90 -6.47 4.27
C LYS A 165 -11.69 -7.62 3.29
N VAL A 166 -10.78 -8.55 3.60
CA VAL A 166 -10.47 -9.71 2.76
C VAL A 166 -10.71 -11.01 3.51
N HIS A 167 -11.30 -11.96 2.81
CA HIS A 167 -11.57 -13.31 3.30
C HIS A 167 -10.57 -14.30 2.69
N TYR A 168 -9.70 -14.89 3.52
CA TYR A 168 -8.72 -15.91 3.09
C TYR A 168 -9.24 -17.33 3.25
N GLY A 169 -10.18 -17.53 4.18
CA GLY A 169 -10.76 -18.82 4.47
C GLY A 169 -11.54 -18.78 5.80
N LYS A 170 -12.00 -19.93 6.26
CA LYS A 170 -12.91 -20.02 7.43
C LYS A 170 -12.33 -19.40 8.72
N LYS A 171 -10.99 -19.30 8.84
CA LYS A 171 -10.33 -18.85 10.08
C LYS A 171 -9.64 -17.48 9.95
N LEU A 172 -9.68 -16.84 8.77
CA LEU A 172 -9.04 -15.56 8.56
C LEU A 172 -9.90 -14.66 7.67
N ASP A 173 -10.56 -13.70 8.30
CA ASP A 173 -11.43 -12.70 7.69
C ASP A 173 -11.29 -11.40 8.47
N PHE A 174 -10.63 -10.39 7.91
CA PHE A 174 -10.35 -9.15 8.63
C PHE A 174 -10.12 -7.95 7.69
N TYR A 175 -10.18 -6.74 8.27
CA TYR A 175 -9.79 -5.51 7.59
C TYR A 175 -8.26 -5.37 7.56
N HIS A 176 -7.68 -5.11 6.38
CA HIS A 176 -6.24 -5.00 6.16
C HIS A 176 -5.66 -3.69 6.69
N HIS A 177 -6.00 -3.34 7.92
CA HIS A 177 -5.39 -2.22 8.62
C HIS A 177 -4.00 -2.62 9.11
N MET A 178 -3.00 -1.72 8.96
CA MET A 178 -1.62 -2.01 9.39
C MET A 178 -1.52 -2.47 10.85
N GLU A 179 -2.42 -2.01 11.72
CA GLU A 179 -2.43 -2.39 13.14
C GLU A 179 -2.89 -3.84 13.40
N ALA A 180 -3.47 -4.52 12.40
CA ALA A 180 -3.77 -5.95 12.49
C ALA A 180 -2.52 -6.82 12.43
N PHE A 181 -1.46 -6.33 11.77
CA PHE A 181 -0.24 -7.08 11.50
C PHE A 181 0.77 -6.99 12.64
N SER A 182 1.54 -8.07 12.83
CA SER A 182 2.70 -8.08 13.73
C SER A 182 3.79 -7.11 13.24
N GLU A 183 4.74 -6.74 14.08
CA GLU A 183 5.82 -5.82 13.67
C GLU A 183 6.68 -6.41 12.55
N ASP A 184 6.92 -7.71 12.56
CA ASP A 184 7.66 -8.40 11.51
C ASP A 184 6.86 -8.39 10.19
N ALA A 185 5.57 -8.65 10.24
CA ALA A 185 4.69 -8.54 9.07
C ALA A 185 4.65 -7.12 8.52
N LYS A 186 4.65 -6.09 9.37
CA LYS A 186 4.71 -4.68 8.95
C LYS A 186 6.02 -4.35 8.24
N ARG A 187 7.16 -4.92 8.67
CA ARG A 187 8.44 -4.76 7.98
C ARG A 187 8.39 -5.36 6.58
N LEU A 188 7.84 -6.57 6.46
CA LEU A 188 7.67 -7.25 5.16
C LEU A 188 6.69 -6.51 4.24
N ILE A 189 5.58 -5.97 4.77
CA ILE A 189 4.64 -5.16 3.97
C ILE A 189 5.33 -3.92 3.40
N ARG A 190 6.13 -3.20 4.21
CA ARG A 190 6.89 -2.03 3.73
C ARG A 190 7.91 -2.41 2.66
N PHE A 191 8.60 -3.53 2.84
CA PHE A 191 9.51 -4.07 1.84
C PHE A 191 8.77 -4.37 0.52
N MET A 192 7.64 -5.10 0.57
CA MET A 192 6.85 -5.41 -0.62
C MET A 192 6.35 -4.14 -1.33
N GLN A 193 5.89 -3.12 -0.57
CA GLN A 193 5.48 -1.83 -1.13
C GLN A 193 6.61 -1.13 -1.88
N GLN A 194 7.82 -1.13 -1.32
CA GLN A 194 9.00 -0.55 -1.98
C GLN A 194 9.33 -1.26 -3.29
N GLN A 195 9.31 -2.60 -3.29
CA GLN A 195 9.55 -3.40 -4.50
C GLN A 195 8.48 -3.16 -5.58
N ASP A 196 7.21 -3.09 -5.19
CA ASP A 196 6.10 -2.83 -6.12
C ASP A 196 6.19 -1.41 -6.72
N ASP A 197 6.56 -0.41 -5.92
CA ASP A 197 6.77 0.97 -6.38
C ASP A 197 7.95 1.08 -7.35
N ASP A 198 9.05 0.39 -7.09
CA ASP A 198 10.23 0.39 -7.96
C ASP A 198 9.91 -0.31 -9.29
N LYS A 199 9.21 -1.45 -9.27
CA LYS A 199 8.73 -2.14 -10.48
C LYS A 199 7.81 -1.23 -11.32
N LYS A 200 6.87 -0.54 -10.68
CA LYS A 200 5.98 0.42 -11.34
C LYS A 200 6.73 1.61 -11.95
N ARG A 201 7.81 2.08 -11.31
CA ARG A 201 8.67 3.13 -11.87
C ARG A 201 9.43 2.64 -13.09
N GLN A 202 10.05 1.47 -13.01
CA GLN A 202 10.79 0.87 -14.13
C GLN A 202 9.88 0.63 -15.33
N SER A 203 8.67 0.11 -15.14
CA SER A 203 7.70 -0.13 -16.22
C SER A 203 7.28 1.13 -16.97
N LYS A 204 7.25 2.30 -16.31
CA LYS A 204 6.94 3.59 -16.95
C LYS A 204 8.03 4.07 -17.91
N PHE A 205 9.29 3.69 -17.68
CA PHE A 205 10.41 4.05 -18.56
C PHE A 205 10.55 3.11 -19.76
N HIS A 206 9.99 1.91 -19.69
CA HIS A 206 10.03 0.90 -20.76
C HIS A 206 8.68 0.74 -21.45
N ALA A 207 8.06 1.86 -21.86
CA ALA A 207 6.71 1.92 -22.45
C ALA A 207 6.49 1.03 -23.70
N TYR A 208 7.55 0.45 -24.29
CA TYR A 208 7.45 -0.45 -25.43
C TYR A 208 7.27 -1.94 -25.07
N TYR A 209 7.54 -2.30 -23.80
CA TYR A 209 7.30 -3.63 -23.24
C TYR A 209 6.54 -3.49 -21.92
N ALA A 210 5.40 -2.77 -21.96
CA ALA A 210 4.56 -2.58 -20.79
C ALA A 210 4.00 -3.94 -20.32
N TYR A 211 4.77 -4.64 -19.52
CA TYR A 211 4.27 -5.70 -18.68
C TYR A 211 3.40 -5.03 -17.63
N THR A 212 2.10 -4.97 -17.91
CA THR A 212 1.09 -4.32 -17.06
C THR A 212 0.70 -5.19 -15.85
N GLY A 213 1.40 -6.30 -15.61
CA GLY A 213 1.14 -7.20 -14.48
C GLY A 213 1.84 -6.74 -13.21
N GLY A 214 1.10 -6.55 -12.14
CA GLY A 214 1.64 -6.48 -10.79
C GLY A 214 2.29 -7.83 -10.38
N TYR A 215 2.78 -7.92 -9.15
CA TYR A 215 3.19 -9.19 -8.58
C TYR A 215 1.97 -10.07 -8.33
N GLU A 216 1.93 -11.22 -8.97
CA GLU A 216 0.95 -12.25 -8.65
C GLU A 216 1.36 -12.99 -7.37
N ARG A 217 1.50 -14.30 -7.43
CA ARG A 217 1.88 -15.12 -6.27
C ARG A 217 3.33 -14.95 -5.87
N THR A 218 4.22 -14.73 -6.85
CA THR A 218 5.66 -14.73 -6.69
C THR A 218 6.24 -13.33 -6.94
N MET A 219 7.16 -12.91 -6.10
CA MET A 219 7.94 -11.67 -6.26
C MET A 219 9.39 -12.04 -6.61
N GLU A 220 9.81 -11.69 -7.81
CA GLU A 220 11.21 -11.81 -8.23
C GLU A 220 12.04 -10.69 -7.61
N LEU A 221 13.25 -11.02 -7.16
CA LEU A 221 14.19 -10.10 -6.56
C LEU A 221 15.45 -9.97 -7.41
N ASP A 222 15.89 -8.74 -7.61
CA ASP A 222 17.24 -8.39 -8.02
C ASP A 222 18.15 -8.23 -6.78
N GLY A 223 19.43 -7.91 -6.98
CA GLY A 223 20.37 -7.72 -5.88
C GLY A 223 19.91 -6.67 -4.85
N VAL A 224 19.28 -5.57 -5.31
CA VAL A 224 18.70 -4.55 -4.43
C VAL A 224 17.55 -5.11 -3.61
N GLY A 225 16.70 -5.92 -4.24
CA GLY A 225 15.61 -6.62 -3.58
C GLY A 225 16.09 -7.60 -2.54
N ILE A 226 17.18 -8.35 -2.79
CA ILE A 226 17.80 -9.27 -1.84
C ILE A 226 18.32 -8.51 -0.60
N ASP A 227 19.09 -7.43 -0.78
CA ASP A 227 19.60 -6.61 0.31
C ASP A 227 18.46 -6.10 1.21
N ARG A 228 17.39 -5.59 0.62
CA ARG A 228 16.21 -5.08 1.33
C ARG A 228 15.42 -6.18 2.03
N PHE A 229 15.30 -7.34 1.40
CA PHE A 229 14.60 -8.47 1.99
C PHE A 229 15.31 -8.96 3.25
N LEU A 230 16.62 -9.19 3.19
CA LEU A 230 17.41 -9.64 4.32
C LEU A 230 17.35 -8.64 5.48
N GLU A 231 17.40 -7.33 5.20
CA GLU A 231 17.22 -6.33 6.25
C GLU A 231 15.78 -6.32 6.83
N ALA A 232 14.76 -6.60 6.01
CA ALA A 232 13.38 -6.68 6.47
C ALA A 232 13.11 -7.88 7.39
N VAL A 233 13.78 -9.02 7.16
CA VAL A 233 13.66 -10.24 8.00
C VAL A 233 14.68 -10.33 9.11
N LYS A 234 15.56 -9.35 9.27
CA LYS A 234 16.64 -9.37 10.25
C LYS A 234 16.18 -9.69 11.65
N GLY A 235 16.80 -10.70 12.24
CA GLY A 235 16.48 -11.20 13.58
C GLY A 235 15.26 -12.13 13.65
N THR A 236 14.61 -12.41 12.53
CA THR A 236 13.44 -13.28 12.43
C THR A 236 13.77 -14.48 11.55
N PRO A 237 13.59 -15.73 12.02
CA PRO A 237 13.74 -16.91 11.17
C PRO A 237 12.72 -16.90 10.01
N PHE A 238 13.15 -17.38 8.85
CA PHE A 238 12.29 -17.48 7.66
C PHE A 238 12.58 -18.76 6.88
N HIS A 239 11.60 -19.19 6.08
CA HIS A 239 11.78 -20.35 5.21
C HIS A 239 12.58 -19.97 3.97
N ALA A 240 13.60 -20.78 3.64
CA ALA A 240 14.35 -20.62 2.43
C ALA A 240 14.78 -21.95 1.81
N THR A 241 14.90 -21.95 0.48
CA THR A 241 15.55 -22.99 -0.30
C THR A 241 16.63 -22.33 -1.13
N ILE A 242 17.89 -22.63 -0.84
CA ILE A 242 19.03 -21.94 -1.46
C ILE A 242 19.91 -23.00 -2.14
N GLY A 243 19.82 -23.09 -3.47
CA GLY A 243 20.53 -24.08 -4.26
C GLY A 243 20.25 -25.50 -3.81
N TYR A 244 21.30 -26.23 -3.43
CA TYR A 244 21.22 -27.62 -2.93
C TYR A 244 21.28 -27.72 -1.41
N ASP A 245 21.21 -26.60 -0.68
CA ASP A 245 21.22 -26.66 0.79
C ASP A 245 19.94 -27.30 1.31
N MET A 246 20.11 -28.24 2.25
CA MET A 246 19.01 -29.02 2.83
C MET A 246 18.34 -28.31 4.02
N ASN A 247 18.83 -27.13 4.42
CA ASN A 247 18.19 -26.35 5.47
C ASN A 247 16.90 -25.72 4.93
N GLU A 248 15.83 -25.82 5.71
CA GLU A 248 14.51 -25.25 5.36
C GLU A 248 14.26 -23.91 6.07
N SER A 249 15.07 -23.57 7.08
CA SER A 249 14.92 -22.35 7.89
C SER A 249 16.25 -21.64 8.05
N TYR A 250 16.24 -20.34 7.82
CA TYR A 250 17.41 -19.46 7.92
C TYR A 250 17.12 -18.27 8.82
N ILE A 251 18.20 -17.74 9.41
CA ILE A 251 18.15 -16.47 10.17
C ILE A 251 19.27 -15.55 9.68
N TYR A 252 18.94 -14.26 9.49
CA TYR A 252 19.89 -13.21 9.21
C TYR A 252 19.94 -12.21 10.36
N ASN A 253 21.07 -12.11 11.04
CA ASN A 253 21.25 -11.19 12.17
C ASN A 253 22.10 -9.95 11.83
N GLY A 254 22.59 -9.85 10.60
CA GLY A 254 23.54 -8.80 10.19
C GLY A 254 24.96 -9.04 10.74
N THR A 255 25.24 -10.24 11.24
CA THR A 255 26.58 -10.62 11.70
C THR A 255 27.53 -10.70 10.51
N LYS A 256 28.72 -10.10 10.66
CA LYS A 256 29.73 -10.14 9.61
C LYS A 256 30.59 -11.39 9.73
N ARG A 257 30.82 -12.06 8.59
CA ARG A 257 31.76 -13.16 8.48
C ARG A 257 32.81 -12.84 7.42
N LYS A 258 34.09 -12.96 7.79
CA LYS A 258 35.18 -12.87 6.86
C LYS A 258 35.61 -14.27 6.44
N PRO A 259 35.64 -14.59 5.12
CA PRO A 259 36.13 -15.89 4.66
C PRO A 259 37.61 -16.04 5.03
N LYS A 260 38.01 -17.25 5.37
CA LYS A 260 39.41 -17.56 5.68
C LYS A 260 40.23 -17.51 4.39
N LEU A 261 41.31 -16.75 4.45
CA LEU A 261 42.28 -16.68 3.39
C LEU A 261 43.49 -17.55 3.76
N THR A 262 43.84 -18.47 2.88
CA THR A 262 44.98 -19.37 3.05
C THR A 262 45.98 -19.19 1.92
N LEU A 263 47.28 -19.03 2.24
CA LEU A 263 48.33 -18.99 1.25
C LEU A 263 48.84 -20.42 1.00
N LYS A 264 48.67 -20.92 -0.21
CA LYS A 264 49.20 -22.22 -0.65
C LYS A 264 50.39 -22.02 -1.55
N GLY A 265 51.57 -22.58 -1.15
CA GLY A 265 52.77 -22.59 -1.98
C GLY A 265 52.79 -23.78 -2.93
N GLY A 266 53.20 -23.59 -4.15
CA GLY A 266 53.43 -24.63 -5.15
C GLY A 266 54.67 -24.37 -5.99
N SER A 267 55.07 -25.31 -6.83
CA SER A 267 56.24 -25.20 -7.72
C SER A 267 56.17 -24.02 -8.73
N ALA A 268 54.95 -23.53 -8.98
CA ALA A 268 54.71 -22.38 -9.88
C ALA A 268 54.50 -21.05 -9.15
N GLY A 269 54.60 -21.00 -7.83
CA GLY A 269 54.39 -19.78 -7.02
C GLY A 269 53.49 -19.98 -5.84
N ALA A 270 53.10 -18.86 -5.19
CA ALA A 270 52.17 -18.85 -4.08
C ALA A 270 50.76 -18.42 -4.56
N PHE A 271 49.74 -19.11 -4.13
CA PHE A 271 48.34 -18.83 -4.44
C PHE A 271 47.59 -18.47 -3.19
N LEU A 272 46.80 -17.38 -3.23
CA LEU A 272 45.89 -17.03 -2.20
C LEU A 272 44.58 -17.78 -2.46
N CYS A 273 44.20 -18.69 -1.55
CA CYS A 273 42.96 -19.43 -1.63
C CYS A 273 41.99 -18.85 -0.59
N MET A 274 40.79 -18.53 -1.02
CA MET A 274 39.69 -18.17 -0.14
C MET A 274 38.91 -19.44 0.23
N GLU A 275 38.38 -19.47 1.42
CA GLU A 275 37.42 -20.49 1.86
C GLU A 275 36.24 -20.52 0.89
N ASP A 276 35.86 -21.73 0.44
CA ASP A 276 34.72 -21.92 -0.46
C ASP A 276 33.43 -21.93 0.37
N LEU A 277 32.81 -20.75 0.52
CA LEU A 277 31.55 -20.57 1.21
C LEU A 277 30.45 -20.33 0.19
N PRO A 278 29.30 -21.00 0.33
CA PRO A 278 28.16 -20.69 -0.51
C PRO A 278 27.67 -19.27 -0.25
N MET A 279 27.25 -18.59 -1.33
CA MET A 279 27.11 -17.14 -1.36
C MET A 279 25.81 -16.71 -2.05
N ILE A 280 25.19 -15.69 -1.50
CA ILE A 280 24.07 -14.93 -2.13
C ILE A 280 24.63 -13.57 -2.53
N GLU A 281 24.40 -13.16 -3.77
CA GLU A 281 24.82 -11.87 -4.30
C GLU A 281 23.71 -10.85 -4.17
N GLY A 282 23.91 -9.82 -3.35
CA GLY A 282 23.11 -8.61 -3.29
C GLY A 282 23.65 -7.52 -4.21
N ASP A 283 23.08 -6.31 -4.15
CA ASP A 283 23.58 -5.14 -4.89
C ASP A 283 24.81 -4.52 -4.19
N LYS A 284 24.74 -4.34 -2.89
CA LYS A 284 25.78 -3.72 -2.09
C LYS A 284 26.64 -4.72 -1.35
N TYR A 285 26.12 -5.89 -1.08
CA TYR A 285 26.70 -6.86 -0.19
C TYR A 285 26.68 -8.25 -0.79
N TYR A 286 27.68 -9.06 -0.38
CA TYR A 286 27.64 -10.51 -0.50
C TYR A 286 27.23 -11.09 0.84
N TYR A 287 26.45 -12.15 0.81
CA TYR A 287 25.99 -12.85 2.00
C TYR A 287 26.45 -14.30 1.93
N PHE A 288 27.14 -14.75 2.95
CA PHE A 288 27.52 -16.16 3.10
C PHE A 288 26.45 -16.88 3.91
N TYR A 289 26.19 -18.13 3.59
CA TYR A 289 25.26 -18.93 4.39
C TYR A 289 25.88 -20.27 4.76
N GLU A 290 25.58 -20.73 5.98
CA GLU A 290 26.06 -21.99 6.55
C GLU A 290 25.15 -22.37 7.74
N ASP A 291 24.79 -23.65 7.86
CA ASP A 291 24.00 -24.20 8.97
C ASP A 291 22.73 -23.42 9.35
N GLY A 292 22.01 -22.88 8.37
CA GLY A 292 20.79 -22.10 8.58
C GLY A 292 21.00 -20.66 9.03
N GLU A 293 22.24 -20.17 9.03
CA GLU A 293 22.56 -18.76 9.29
C GLU A 293 23.03 -18.06 8.02
N ILE A 294 22.65 -16.79 7.88
CA ILE A 294 23.13 -15.92 6.81
C ILE A 294 23.98 -14.81 7.43
N PHE A 295 25.16 -14.61 6.87
CA PHE A 295 26.18 -13.67 7.33
C PHE A 295 26.44 -12.60 6.29
N LEU A 296 26.68 -11.37 6.72
CA LEU A 296 27.14 -10.29 5.87
C LEU A 296 28.63 -10.48 5.55
N GLY A 297 29.00 -10.43 4.26
CA GLY A 297 30.38 -10.50 3.76
C GLY A 297 31.15 -9.19 3.86
#